data_669c12c8f68bb45019b3a7ca51bfe6f9
#
_entry.id   669c12c8f68bb45019b3a7ca51bfe6f9
#
_cell.length_a   1.000
_cell.length_b   1.000
_cell.length_c   1.000
_cell.angle_alpha   90.00
_cell.angle_beta   90.00
_cell.angle_gamma   90.00
#
_symmetry.space_group_name_H-M   'P 1'
#
loop_
_entity.id
_entity.type
_entity.pdbx_description
1 polymer ?
#
loop_
_entity_poly.entity_id
_entity_poly.type
_entity_poly.pdbx_seq_one_letter_code
_entity_poly.pdbx_strand_id
1 'polypeptide(L)'
;MAFTVYDCHEDIRNILVTPQIRARFCRLEPGSGSLDFGHTHDLGHEIFIILEGRVEFQISGNVNELGPGQMCYALVDEPHSVRVIGEEPVLMYLSVTPHIQPTHTFYDDDRNRRPPHFRPSSDYNTETDSTTPMDEIIDRHVDTARELYECARENLATQEAQAALLKRALTDDDLETANAIRETMWLPQLELFKQMHTTADVWNTLAPRAGSVNAHY
;
A
#
# COMPACT_ATOMS: atom_id res chain seq x y z
N MET A 1 16.73 21.98 -3.50
CA MET A 1 16.86 20.71 -4.24
C MET A 1 15.81 20.72 -5.36
N ALA A 2 16.18 20.30 -6.57
CA ALA A 2 15.22 20.12 -7.64
C ALA A 2 14.36 18.86 -7.33
N PHE A 3 13.05 18.93 -7.57
CA PHE A 3 12.18 17.78 -7.51
C PHE A 3 12.10 17.10 -8.89
N THR A 4 11.80 15.82 -8.92
CA THR A 4 11.63 15.07 -10.18
C THR A 4 10.22 15.30 -10.72
N VAL A 5 10.12 15.57 -12.02
CA VAL A 5 8.86 15.64 -12.76
C VAL A 5 8.78 14.41 -13.65
N TYR A 6 7.61 13.78 -13.67
CA TYR A 6 7.35 12.59 -14.49
C TYR A 6 6.30 12.92 -15.55
N ASP A 7 6.48 12.40 -16.75
CA ASP A 7 5.54 12.48 -17.86
C ASP A 7 4.82 11.15 -18.05
N CYS A 8 3.51 11.16 -18.03
CA CYS A 8 2.70 9.94 -18.13
C CYS A 8 2.83 9.21 -19.48
N HIS A 9 3.33 9.87 -20.54
CA HIS A 9 3.55 9.25 -21.85
C HIS A 9 4.95 8.62 -21.97
N GLU A 10 5.92 9.08 -21.17
CA GLU A 10 7.31 8.63 -21.22
C GLU A 10 7.65 7.70 -20.06
N ASP A 11 7.14 7.99 -18.87
CA ASP A 11 7.46 7.28 -17.63
C ASP A 11 6.45 6.17 -17.31
N ILE A 12 6.21 5.23 -18.26
CA ILE A 12 5.32 4.07 -18.06
C ILE A 12 5.98 3.06 -17.12
N ARG A 13 6.00 3.36 -15.83
CA ARG A 13 6.70 2.58 -14.79
C ARG A 13 6.22 2.96 -13.40
N ASN A 14 6.73 2.25 -12.38
CA ASN A 14 6.61 2.72 -11.01
C ASN A 14 7.51 3.96 -10.82
N ILE A 15 6.91 5.05 -10.35
CA ILE A 15 7.57 6.36 -10.19
C ILE A 15 7.89 6.67 -8.73
N LEU A 16 7.18 6.03 -7.79
CA LEU A 16 7.43 6.11 -6.36
C LEU A 16 7.10 4.77 -5.74
N VAL A 17 8.06 4.20 -5.01
CA VAL A 17 7.89 2.94 -4.28
C VAL A 17 8.50 3.09 -2.90
N THR A 18 7.64 3.13 -1.91
CA THR A 18 7.98 3.19 -0.48
C THR A 18 6.97 2.32 0.29
N PRO A 19 7.21 1.96 1.55
CA PRO A 19 6.21 1.23 2.34
C PRO A 19 4.86 1.96 2.46
N GLN A 20 4.86 3.29 2.35
CA GLN A 20 3.66 4.10 2.44
C GLN A 20 2.81 4.05 1.17
N ILE A 21 3.46 3.97 0.00
CA ILE A 21 2.78 4.04 -1.28
C ILE A 21 3.63 3.41 -2.40
N ARG A 22 2.94 2.77 -3.34
CA ARG A 22 3.45 2.52 -4.69
C ARG A 22 2.61 3.32 -5.66
N ALA A 23 3.25 4.16 -6.47
CA ALA A 23 2.60 4.95 -7.50
C ALA A 23 3.24 4.68 -8.87
N ARG A 24 2.42 4.58 -9.93
CA ARG A 24 2.89 4.29 -11.28
C ARG A 24 2.01 4.92 -12.34
N PHE A 25 2.61 5.16 -13.50
CA PHE A 25 1.86 5.23 -14.75
C PHE A 25 1.88 3.86 -15.42
N CYS A 26 0.77 3.43 -15.94
CA CYS A 26 0.67 2.19 -16.70
C CYS A 26 -0.16 2.39 -17.98
N ARG A 27 0.23 1.63 -18.98
CA ARG A 27 -0.44 1.56 -20.27
C ARG A 27 -1.01 0.18 -20.46
N LEU A 28 -2.26 0.10 -20.87
CA LEU A 28 -2.93 -1.13 -21.23
C LEU A 28 -3.28 -1.08 -22.71
N GLU A 29 -2.94 -2.13 -23.44
CA GLU A 29 -3.22 -2.21 -24.87
C GLU A 29 -4.67 -2.63 -25.11
N PRO A 30 -5.25 -2.32 -26.29
CA PRO A 30 -6.58 -2.78 -26.68
C PRO A 30 -6.75 -4.28 -26.50
N GLY A 31 -7.89 -4.70 -25.95
CA GLY A 31 -8.18 -6.10 -25.65
C GLY A 31 -7.51 -6.65 -24.40
N SER A 32 -6.73 -5.84 -23.67
CA SER A 32 -6.13 -6.25 -22.40
C SER A 32 -7.16 -6.29 -21.28
N GLY A 33 -6.87 -7.18 -20.32
CA GLY A 33 -7.66 -7.35 -19.10
C GLY A 33 -8.87 -8.24 -19.27
N SER A 34 -9.56 -8.46 -18.19
CA SER A 34 -10.80 -9.25 -18.10
C SER A 34 -11.68 -8.70 -17.00
N LEU A 35 -12.99 -8.96 -17.08
CA LEU A 35 -13.89 -8.72 -15.95
C LEU A 35 -14.17 -10.08 -15.29
N ASP A 36 -13.30 -10.44 -14.37
CA ASP A 36 -13.39 -11.64 -13.57
C ASP A 36 -13.36 -11.28 -12.07
N PHE A 37 -13.13 -12.27 -11.20
CA PHE A 37 -12.99 -11.97 -9.76
C PHE A 37 -11.79 -11.08 -9.46
N GLY A 38 -10.73 -11.15 -10.28
CA GLY A 38 -9.51 -10.37 -10.13
C GLY A 38 -8.69 -10.75 -8.90
N HIS A 39 -8.24 -9.74 -8.20
CA HIS A 39 -7.45 -9.87 -6.97
C HIS A 39 -7.93 -8.87 -5.91
N THR A 40 -7.40 -9.01 -4.68
CA THR A 40 -7.62 -8.06 -3.59
C THR A 40 -6.28 -7.58 -3.02
N HIS A 41 -6.35 -6.55 -2.18
CA HIS A 41 -5.24 -6.11 -1.33
C HIS A 41 -5.63 -6.26 0.14
N ASP A 42 -4.87 -7.03 0.91
CA ASP A 42 -5.18 -7.30 2.34
C ASP A 42 -4.99 -6.07 3.24
N LEU A 43 -4.12 -5.14 2.84
CA LEU A 43 -3.78 -3.96 3.64
C LEU A 43 -4.03 -2.66 2.88
N GLY A 44 -4.03 -2.70 1.55
CA GLY A 44 -3.97 -1.51 0.71
C GLY A 44 -5.29 -1.13 0.08
N HIS A 45 -5.48 0.16 -0.08
CA HIS A 45 -6.43 0.70 -1.06
C HIS A 45 -5.70 0.90 -2.37
N GLU A 46 -6.39 0.67 -3.49
CA GLU A 46 -5.87 0.97 -4.81
C GLU A 46 -6.72 2.03 -5.49
N ILE A 47 -6.06 3.06 -6.03
CA ILE A 47 -6.70 4.19 -6.72
C ILE A 47 -6.29 4.14 -8.18
N PHE A 48 -7.27 4.37 -9.07
CA PHE A 48 -7.09 4.42 -10.51
C PHE A 48 -7.60 5.75 -11.05
N ILE A 49 -6.79 6.44 -11.84
CA ILE A 49 -7.17 7.67 -12.55
C ILE A 49 -6.93 7.42 -14.04
N ILE A 50 -7.97 7.52 -14.85
CA ILE A 50 -7.85 7.38 -16.29
C ILE A 50 -7.39 8.69 -16.89
N LEU A 51 -6.26 8.65 -17.61
CA LEU A 51 -5.67 9.80 -18.29
C LEU A 51 -6.06 9.79 -19.77
N GLU A 52 -6.05 8.62 -20.42
CA GLU A 52 -6.45 8.43 -21.82
C GLU A 52 -7.14 7.07 -22.01
N GLY A 53 -7.94 6.97 -23.07
CA GLY A 53 -8.65 5.74 -23.40
C GLY A 53 -9.88 5.49 -22.52
N ARG A 54 -10.41 4.27 -22.58
CA ARG A 54 -11.62 3.87 -21.84
C ARG A 54 -11.47 2.47 -21.28
N VAL A 55 -11.95 2.27 -20.06
CA VAL A 55 -11.91 0.98 -19.35
C VAL A 55 -13.26 0.66 -18.71
N GLU A 56 -13.51 -0.62 -18.51
CA GLU A 56 -14.47 -1.10 -17.53
C GLU A 56 -13.71 -1.63 -16.30
N PHE A 57 -14.11 -1.16 -15.14
CA PHE A 57 -13.70 -1.74 -13.86
C PHE A 57 -14.84 -2.58 -13.29
N GLN A 58 -14.50 -3.74 -12.78
CA GLN A 58 -15.35 -4.50 -11.89
C GLN A 58 -14.78 -4.42 -10.48
N ILE A 59 -15.53 -3.87 -9.52
CA ILE A 59 -15.15 -3.78 -8.10
C ILE A 59 -16.31 -4.36 -7.28
N SER A 60 -16.01 -5.38 -6.47
CA SER A 60 -17.01 -6.09 -5.65
C SER A 60 -18.25 -6.53 -6.46
N GLY A 61 -18.03 -6.96 -7.71
CA GLY A 61 -19.07 -7.42 -8.63
C GLY A 61 -19.85 -6.31 -9.36
N ASN A 62 -19.62 -5.05 -9.06
CA ASN A 62 -20.23 -3.92 -9.76
C ASN A 62 -19.33 -3.47 -10.91
N VAL A 63 -19.90 -3.26 -12.08
CA VAL A 63 -19.18 -2.85 -13.29
C VAL A 63 -19.51 -1.41 -13.64
N ASN A 64 -18.47 -0.60 -13.87
CA ASN A 64 -18.60 0.76 -14.38
C ASN A 64 -17.54 1.03 -15.45
N GLU A 65 -17.93 1.83 -16.42
CA GLU A 65 -17.05 2.35 -17.44
C GLU A 65 -16.45 3.69 -16.99
N LEU A 66 -15.13 3.85 -17.22
CA LEU A 66 -14.40 5.09 -16.93
C LEU A 66 -13.63 5.55 -18.17
N GLY A 67 -13.59 6.87 -18.33
CA GLY A 67 -12.81 7.58 -19.35
C GLY A 67 -11.91 8.66 -18.75
N PRO A 68 -11.22 9.45 -19.58
CA PRO A 68 -10.25 10.45 -19.15
C PRO A 68 -10.80 11.44 -18.11
N GLY A 69 -10.01 11.69 -17.05
CA GLY A 69 -10.38 12.57 -15.94
C GLY A 69 -11.27 11.92 -14.89
N GLN A 70 -11.66 10.67 -15.07
CA GLN A 70 -12.44 9.91 -14.09
C GLN A 70 -11.53 9.01 -13.25
N MET A 71 -11.97 8.73 -12.01
CA MET A 71 -11.26 7.86 -11.09
C MET A 71 -12.21 6.88 -10.42
N CYS A 72 -11.67 5.74 -10.02
CA CYS A 72 -12.29 4.83 -9.07
C CYS A 72 -11.24 4.35 -8.05
N TYR A 73 -11.70 3.62 -7.05
CA TYR A 73 -10.82 2.98 -6.06
C TYR A 73 -11.41 1.65 -5.62
N ALA A 74 -10.51 0.74 -5.26
CA ALA A 74 -10.83 -0.48 -4.54
C ALA A 74 -10.34 -0.32 -3.09
N LEU A 75 -11.19 -0.64 -2.13
CA LEU A 75 -10.83 -0.67 -0.70
C LEU A 75 -10.11 -1.97 -0.36
N VAL A 76 -9.59 -2.05 0.87
CA VAL A 76 -9.05 -3.29 1.43
C VAL A 76 -10.06 -4.42 1.24
N ASP A 77 -9.58 -5.59 0.82
CA ASP A 77 -10.36 -6.81 0.59
C ASP A 77 -11.41 -6.73 -0.53
N GLU A 78 -11.56 -5.63 -1.24
CA GLU A 78 -12.46 -5.54 -2.39
C GLU A 78 -11.84 -6.18 -3.63
N PRO A 79 -12.45 -7.28 -4.15
CA PRO A 79 -12.00 -7.88 -5.39
C PRO A 79 -12.25 -6.94 -6.55
N HIS A 80 -11.24 -6.79 -7.41
CA HIS A 80 -11.31 -5.90 -8.54
C HIS A 80 -10.54 -6.40 -9.75
N SER A 81 -11.03 -6.02 -10.91
CA SER A 81 -10.44 -6.30 -12.21
C SER A 81 -10.73 -5.17 -13.18
N VAL A 82 -9.97 -5.12 -14.28
CA VAL A 82 -10.09 -4.07 -15.30
C VAL A 82 -10.02 -4.68 -16.69
N ARG A 83 -10.80 -4.12 -17.62
CA ARG A 83 -10.78 -4.46 -19.05
C ARG A 83 -10.74 -3.19 -19.89
N VAL A 84 -9.85 -3.16 -20.88
CA VAL A 84 -9.83 -2.09 -21.89
C VAL A 84 -11.03 -2.24 -22.83
N ILE A 85 -11.71 -1.14 -23.12
CA ILE A 85 -12.81 -1.07 -24.09
C ILE A 85 -12.45 -0.13 -25.24
N GLY A 86 -12.83 -0.55 -26.45
CA GLY A 86 -12.49 0.19 -27.67
C GLY A 86 -11.17 -0.24 -28.29
N GLU A 87 -10.69 0.55 -29.24
CA GLU A 87 -9.53 0.25 -30.08
C GLU A 87 -8.27 1.07 -29.68
N GLU A 88 -8.44 2.00 -28.75
CA GLU A 88 -7.35 2.85 -28.26
C GLU A 88 -6.74 2.30 -26.98
N PRO A 89 -5.41 2.43 -26.79
CA PRO A 89 -4.77 2.07 -25.55
C PRO A 89 -5.24 2.99 -24.41
N VAL A 90 -5.15 2.46 -23.19
CA VAL A 90 -5.48 3.20 -21.99
C VAL A 90 -4.21 3.61 -21.27
N LEU A 91 -4.12 4.87 -20.92
CA LEU A 91 -3.11 5.41 -20.03
C LEU A 91 -3.77 5.76 -18.70
N MET A 92 -3.21 5.23 -17.61
CA MET A 92 -3.74 5.51 -16.27
C MET A 92 -2.62 5.73 -15.23
N TYR A 93 -2.95 6.52 -14.23
CA TYR A 93 -2.21 6.53 -12.97
C TYR A 93 -2.84 5.53 -12.02
N LEU A 94 -2.01 4.80 -11.30
CA LEU A 94 -2.40 3.82 -10.31
C LEU A 94 -1.55 3.98 -9.06
N SER A 95 -2.18 3.91 -7.88
CA SER A 95 -1.44 3.85 -6.61
C SER A 95 -2.05 2.87 -5.63
N VAL A 96 -1.17 2.16 -4.91
CA VAL A 96 -1.52 1.25 -3.80
C VAL A 96 -0.95 1.81 -2.51
N THR A 97 -1.75 1.93 -1.47
CA THR A 97 -1.33 2.47 -0.17
C THR A 97 -1.95 1.70 1.01
N PRO A 98 -1.14 1.11 1.92
CA PRO A 98 0.32 1.01 1.89
C PRO A 98 0.83 -0.01 0.86
N HIS A 99 2.12 0.05 0.54
CA HIS A 99 2.81 -0.94 -0.28
C HIS A 99 3.69 -1.84 0.60
N ILE A 100 3.12 -2.91 1.07
CA ILE A 100 3.78 -3.93 1.90
C ILE A 100 3.57 -5.29 1.25
N GLN A 101 4.65 -6.02 1.00
CA GLN A 101 4.57 -7.33 0.36
C GLN A 101 4.02 -8.43 1.30
N PRO A 102 3.20 -9.38 0.78
CA PRO A 102 2.67 -9.43 -0.59
C PRO A 102 1.56 -8.38 -0.79
N THR A 103 1.64 -7.63 -1.89
CA THR A 103 0.68 -6.54 -2.14
C THR A 103 -0.65 -7.03 -2.70
N HIS A 104 -0.67 -8.21 -3.32
CA HIS A 104 -1.85 -8.77 -3.97
C HIS A 104 -2.20 -10.11 -3.36
N THR A 105 -3.46 -10.35 -3.18
CA THR A 105 -4.04 -11.66 -2.84
C THR A 105 -4.79 -12.19 -4.04
N PHE A 106 -4.34 -13.33 -4.54
CA PHE A 106 -4.93 -14.03 -5.67
C PHE A 106 -5.83 -15.19 -5.19
N TYR A 107 -6.74 -15.60 -6.06
CA TYR A 107 -7.71 -16.66 -5.80
C TYR A 107 -7.66 -17.71 -6.91
N ASP A 108 -8.05 -18.94 -6.59
CA ASP A 108 -8.29 -20.00 -7.58
C ASP A 108 -9.71 -19.89 -8.17
N ASP A 109 -10.04 -20.81 -9.09
CA ASP A 109 -11.35 -20.83 -9.76
C ASP A 109 -12.52 -21.08 -8.79
N ASP A 110 -12.26 -21.74 -7.66
CA ASP A 110 -13.21 -21.98 -6.57
C ASP A 110 -13.26 -20.81 -5.56
N ARG A 111 -12.54 -19.74 -5.83
CA ARG A 111 -12.40 -18.55 -4.96
C ARG A 111 -11.72 -18.83 -3.62
N ASN A 112 -10.91 -19.89 -3.54
CA ASN A 112 -10.04 -20.06 -2.40
C ASN A 112 -8.80 -19.17 -2.56
N ARG A 113 -8.36 -18.60 -1.44
CA ARG A 113 -7.15 -17.78 -1.40
C ARG A 113 -5.93 -18.62 -1.74
N ARG A 114 -5.12 -18.18 -2.68
CA ARG A 114 -3.83 -18.78 -3.01
C ARG A 114 -2.76 -18.40 -1.98
N PRO A 115 -1.67 -19.18 -1.88
CA PRO A 115 -0.55 -18.81 -1.03
C PRO A 115 -0.01 -17.38 -1.36
N PRO A 116 0.57 -16.68 -0.36
CA PRO A 116 1.17 -15.37 -0.57
C PRO A 116 2.17 -15.37 -1.73
N HIS A 117 2.05 -14.39 -2.62
CA HIS A 117 2.90 -14.24 -3.79
C HIS A 117 3.81 -13.01 -3.63
N PHE A 118 5.09 -13.27 -3.35
CA PHE A 118 6.11 -12.23 -3.25
C PHE A 118 6.72 -11.95 -4.61
N ARG A 119 6.82 -10.69 -4.99
CA ARG A 119 7.37 -10.25 -6.27
C ARG A 119 8.79 -9.74 -6.12
N PRO A 120 9.67 -9.95 -7.13
CA PRO A 120 11.00 -9.37 -7.12
C PRO A 120 10.93 -7.83 -7.15
N SER A 121 11.93 -7.16 -6.58
CA SER A 121 12.00 -5.68 -6.58
C SER A 121 12.00 -5.10 -7.99
N SER A 122 12.51 -5.84 -8.98
CA SER A 122 12.49 -5.45 -10.40
C SER A 122 11.08 -5.21 -10.96
N ASP A 123 10.07 -5.93 -10.47
CA ASP A 123 8.67 -5.74 -10.88
C ASP A 123 8.13 -4.37 -10.44
N TYR A 124 8.79 -3.77 -9.46
CA TYR A 124 8.48 -2.44 -8.96
C TYR A 124 9.43 -1.35 -9.46
N ASN A 125 10.32 -1.66 -10.42
CA ASN A 125 11.36 -0.75 -10.91
C ASN A 125 12.30 -0.25 -9.80
N THR A 126 12.48 -1.03 -8.76
CA THR A 126 13.44 -0.78 -7.67
C THR A 126 14.61 -1.73 -7.76
N GLU A 127 15.77 -1.26 -7.34
CA GLU A 127 16.95 -2.12 -7.25
C GLU A 127 16.81 -3.11 -6.09
N THR A 128 17.15 -4.36 -6.36
CA THR A 128 17.28 -5.35 -5.28
C THR A 128 18.62 -5.13 -4.58
N ASP A 129 18.60 -4.91 -3.27
CA ASP A 129 19.82 -4.95 -2.47
C ASP A 129 20.43 -6.36 -2.54
N SER A 130 21.37 -6.54 -3.46
CA SER A 130 22.09 -7.82 -3.64
C SER A 130 23.40 -7.87 -2.86
N THR A 131 23.77 -6.81 -2.17
CA THR A 131 25.07 -6.63 -1.52
C THR A 131 25.03 -6.94 -0.03
N THR A 132 23.94 -6.57 0.66
CA THR A 132 23.79 -6.87 2.09
C THR A 132 23.55 -8.38 2.28
N PRO A 133 24.33 -9.05 3.15
CA PRO A 133 24.10 -10.45 3.49
C PRO A 133 22.69 -10.70 4.05
N MET A 134 22.13 -11.88 3.77
CA MET A 134 20.77 -12.22 4.21
C MET A 134 20.62 -12.25 5.73
N ASP A 135 21.63 -12.76 6.43
CA ASP A 135 21.65 -12.78 7.89
C ASP A 135 21.57 -11.37 8.49
N GLU A 136 22.28 -10.40 7.93
CA GLU A 136 22.20 -8.99 8.35
C GLU A 136 20.79 -8.39 8.11
N ILE A 137 20.13 -8.74 7.00
CA ILE A 137 18.76 -8.26 6.73
C ILE A 137 17.78 -8.92 7.71
N ILE A 138 17.95 -10.21 7.99
CA ILE A 138 17.11 -10.92 8.97
C ILE A 138 17.29 -10.32 10.37
N ASP A 139 18.53 -10.09 10.81
CA ASP A 139 18.82 -9.47 12.10
C ASP A 139 18.21 -8.07 12.19
N ARG A 140 18.39 -7.25 11.16
CA ARG A 140 17.75 -5.92 11.07
C ARG A 140 16.23 -5.99 11.13
N HIS A 141 15.60 -6.99 10.47
CA HIS A 141 14.15 -7.19 10.56
C HIS A 141 13.71 -7.52 11.99
N VAL A 142 14.44 -8.40 12.67
CA VAL A 142 14.16 -8.72 14.08
C VAL A 142 14.33 -7.49 14.98
N ASP A 143 15.36 -6.68 14.75
CA ASP A 143 15.59 -5.45 15.52
C ASP A 143 14.47 -4.42 15.31
N THR A 144 14.05 -4.18 14.06
CA THR A 144 12.90 -3.28 13.80
C THR A 144 11.59 -3.80 14.41
N ALA A 145 11.41 -5.12 14.47
CA ALA A 145 10.24 -5.72 15.14
C ALA A 145 10.28 -5.52 16.68
N ARG A 146 11.47 -5.57 17.31
CA ARG A 146 11.63 -5.23 18.73
C ARG A 146 11.35 -3.76 19.00
N GLU A 147 11.89 -2.87 18.16
CA GLU A 147 11.62 -1.43 18.25
C GLU A 147 10.13 -1.12 18.08
N LEU A 148 9.44 -1.77 17.14
CA LEU A 148 8.00 -1.65 16.98
C LEU A 148 7.24 -2.08 18.24
N TYR A 149 7.65 -3.17 18.86
CA TYR A 149 7.06 -3.63 20.13
C TYR A 149 7.25 -2.57 21.25
N GLU A 150 8.46 -2.00 21.40
CA GLU A 150 8.69 -0.96 22.39
C GLU A 150 7.87 0.31 22.12
N CYS A 151 7.79 0.78 20.88
CA CYS A 151 6.92 1.90 20.51
C CYS A 151 5.44 1.61 20.82
N ALA A 152 4.96 0.39 20.55
CA ALA A 152 3.59 -0.01 20.88
C ALA A 152 3.33 -0.02 22.39
N ARG A 153 4.30 -0.51 23.18
CA ARG A 153 4.23 -0.55 24.66
C ARG A 153 4.20 0.86 25.25
N GLU A 154 5.03 1.78 24.76
CA GLU A 154 5.07 3.17 25.20
C GLU A 154 3.79 3.91 24.81
N ASN A 155 3.32 3.69 23.57
CA ASN A 155 2.04 4.25 23.14
C ASN A 155 0.91 3.80 24.04
N LEU A 156 0.76 2.49 24.30
CA LEU A 156 -0.29 1.97 25.20
C LEU A 156 -0.22 2.61 26.58
N ALA A 157 0.96 2.67 27.19
CA ALA A 157 1.15 3.27 28.52
C ALA A 157 0.70 4.74 28.55
N THR A 158 1.02 5.50 27.50
CA THR A 158 0.57 6.90 27.38
C THR A 158 -0.94 7.00 27.21
N GLN A 159 -1.55 6.18 26.33
CA GLN A 159 -2.99 6.19 26.12
C GLN A 159 -3.75 5.87 27.42
N GLU A 160 -3.29 4.85 28.16
CA GLU A 160 -3.88 4.48 29.47
C GLU A 160 -3.77 5.60 30.50
N ALA A 161 -2.57 6.21 30.60
CA ALA A 161 -2.34 7.30 31.56
C ALA A 161 -3.19 8.55 31.27
N GLN A 162 -3.42 8.86 29.98
CA GLN A 162 -4.13 10.06 29.58
C GLN A 162 -5.66 9.86 29.44
N ALA A 163 -6.15 8.64 29.32
CA ALA A 163 -7.56 8.36 29.02
C ALA A 163 -8.53 8.94 30.06
N ALA A 164 -8.25 8.79 31.37
CA ALA A 164 -9.11 9.30 32.42
C ALA A 164 -9.07 10.83 32.49
N LEU A 165 -7.91 11.44 32.27
CA LEU A 165 -7.75 12.89 32.27
C LEU A 165 -8.49 13.52 31.08
N LEU A 166 -8.42 12.92 29.88
CA LEU A 166 -9.14 13.39 28.71
C LEU A 166 -10.66 13.32 28.92
N LYS A 167 -11.16 12.19 29.44
CA LYS A 167 -12.60 12.06 29.77
C LYS A 167 -13.09 13.15 30.72
N ARG A 168 -12.27 13.47 31.72
CA ARG A 168 -12.61 14.51 32.70
C ARG A 168 -12.62 15.90 32.06
N ALA A 169 -11.55 16.26 31.33
CA ALA A 169 -11.48 17.56 30.66
C ALA A 169 -12.66 17.79 29.69
N LEU A 170 -13.06 16.75 28.95
CA LEU A 170 -14.22 16.81 28.05
C LEU A 170 -15.55 16.91 28.81
N THR A 171 -15.67 16.29 29.99
CA THR A 171 -16.86 16.40 30.84
C THR A 171 -17.01 17.81 31.45
N ASP A 172 -15.88 18.41 31.80
CA ASP A 172 -15.80 19.74 32.42
C ASP A 172 -15.81 20.88 31.35
N ASP A 173 -15.95 20.53 30.05
CA ASP A 173 -15.85 21.43 28.87
C ASP A 173 -14.56 22.25 28.83
N ASP A 174 -13.48 21.69 29.39
CA ASP A 174 -12.13 22.26 29.41
C ASP A 174 -11.38 21.86 28.15
N LEU A 175 -11.63 22.58 27.05
CA LEU A 175 -11.05 22.29 25.73
C LEU A 175 -9.54 22.57 25.67
N GLU A 176 -9.02 23.48 26.48
CA GLU A 176 -7.59 23.78 26.55
C GLU A 176 -6.82 22.56 27.09
N THR A 177 -7.25 22.06 28.25
CA THR A 177 -6.69 20.82 28.84
C THR A 177 -6.89 19.60 27.92
N ALA A 178 -8.08 19.44 27.31
CA ALA A 178 -8.35 18.34 26.40
C ALA A 178 -7.41 18.36 25.17
N ASN A 179 -7.12 19.55 24.62
CA ASN A 179 -6.17 19.71 23.52
C ASN A 179 -4.73 19.33 23.92
N ALA A 180 -4.26 19.79 25.08
CA ALA A 180 -2.92 19.45 25.58
C ALA A 180 -2.76 17.95 25.80
N ILE A 181 -3.79 17.29 26.36
CA ILE A 181 -3.80 15.84 26.54
C ILE A 181 -3.76 15.12 25.19
N ARG A 182 -4.58 15.54 24.22
CA ARG A 182 -4.59 14.95 22.87
C ARG A 182 -3.22 15.07 22.19
N GLU A 183 -2.54 16.20 22.32
CA GLU A 183 -1.17 16.37 21.79
C GLU A 183 -0.19 15.42 22.49
N THR A 184 -0.30 15.24 23.79
CA THR A 184 0.51 14.28 24.55
C THR A 184 0.27 12.84 24.08
N MET A 185 -0.97 12.46 23.81
CA MET A 185 -1.35 11.14 23.28
C MET A 185 -0.87 10.92 21.84
N TRP A 186 -0.79 11.98 21.03
CA TRP A 186 -0.43 11.92 19.63
C TRP A 186 1.04 11.55 19.40
N LEU A 187 1.98 12.06 20.20
CA LEU A 187 3.40 11.88 19.96
C LEU A 187 3.84 10.40 19.91
N PRO A 188 3.54 9.55 20.91
CA PRO A 188 3.89 8.14 20.85
C PRO A 188 3.09 7.38 19.77
N GLN A 189 1.88 7.82 19.45
CA GLN A 189 1.11 7.26 18.33
C GLN A 189 1.78 7.54 16.97
N LEU A 190 2.32 8.74 16.80
CA LEU A 190 3.09 9.12 15.60
C LEU A 190 4.35 8.25 15.46
N GLU A 191 5.10 8.06 16.56
CA GLU A 191 6.32 7.23 16.53
C GLU A 191 5.99 5.76 16.24
N LEU A 192 4.89 5.24 16.76
CA LEU A 192 4.41 3.89 16.43
C LEU A 192 4.15 3.75 14.91
N PHE A 193 3.47 4.71 14.29
CA PHE A 193 3.21 4.69 12.84
C PHE A 193 4.49 4.78 12.01
N LYS A 194 5.45 5.63 12.43
CA LYS A 194 6.76 5.69 11.76
C LYS A 194 7.49 4.36 11.85
N GLN A 195 7.50 3.74 13.02
CA GLN A 195 8.19 2.46 13.22
C GLN A 195 7.52 1.32 12.46
N MET A 196 6.20 1.32 12.30
CA MET A 196 5.50 0.38 11.42
C MET A 196 6.02 0.47 9.97
N HIS A 197 6.20 1.69 9.44
CA HIS A 197 6.76 1.87 8.10
C HIS A 197 8.23 1.45 8.00
N THR A 198 9.04 1.70 9.04
CA THR A 198 10.44 1.24 9.09
C THR A 198 10.51 -0.29 9.04
N THR A 199 9.67 -0.97 9.83
CA THR A 199 9.60 -2.44 9.82
C THR A 199 9.12 -2.96 8.47
N ALA A 200 8.14 -2.31 7.84
CA ALA A 200 7.64 -2.67 6.52
C ALA A 200 8.69 -2.47 5.41
N ASP A 201 9.56 -1.46 5.52
CA ASP A 201 10.65 -1.21 4.57
C ASP A 201 11.67 -2.35 4.59
N VAL A 202 12.10 -2.75 5.79
CA VAL A 202 13.00 -3.90 5.95
C VAL A 202 12.34 -5.20 5.47
N TRP A 203 11.03 -5.39 5.75
CA TRP A 203 10.28 -6.52 5.25
C TRP A 203 10.21 -6.54 3.72
N ASN A 204 9.94 -5.42 3.07
CA ASN A 204 9.92 -5.30 1.62
C ASN A 204 11.29 -5.60 0.97
N THR A 205 12.38 -5.42 1.71
CA THR A 205 13.73 -5.83 1.29
C THR A 205 13.97 -7.33 1.51
N LEU A 206 13.52 -7.86 2.65
CA LEU A 206 13.72 -9.26 3.05
C LEU A 206 12.87 -10.23 2.22
N ALA A 207 11.56 -9.97 2.13
CA ALA A 207 10.59 -10.92 1.62
C ALA A 207 10.89 -11.41 0.18
N PRO A 208 11.26 -10.56 -0.80
CA PRO A 208 11.61 -11.00 -2.14
C PRO A 208 12.88 -11.83 -2.23
N ARG A 209 13.76 -11.76 -1.22
CA ARG A 209 15.04 -12.47 -1.18
C ARG A 209 15.00 -13.75 -0.36
N ALA A 210 14.02 -13.90 0.52
CA ALA A 210 13.95 -15.01 1.49
C ALA A 210 13.43 -16.33 0.92
N GLY A 211 12.97 -16.36 -0.32
CA GLY A 211 12.38 -17.55 -0.93
C GLY A 211 12.43 -17.55 -2.44
N SER A 212 11.82 -18.56 -3.06
CA SER A 212 11.59 -18.55 -4.51
C SER A 212 10.51 -17.53 -4.83
N VAL A 213 10.90 -16.51 -5.59
CA VAL A 213 9.96 -15.53 -6.14
C VAL A 213 9.34 -16.15 -7.38
N ASN A 214 8.09 -16.56 -7.30
CA ASN A 214 7.38 -17.07 -8.46
C ASN A 214 7.10 -15.91 -9.42
N ALA A 215 7.77 -15.92 -10.56
CA ALA A 215 7.74 -14.82 -11.52
C ALA A 215 6.42 -14.69 -12.30
N HIS A 216 5.53 -15.68 -12.26
CA HIS A 216 4.30 -15.68 -13.09
C HIS A 216 3.13 -16.39 -12.39
N TYR A 217 2.03 -15.69 -12.33
CA TYR A 217 0.67 -16.21 -12.41
C TYR A 217 -0.01 -15.58 -13.62
#